data_d2abe92f53786239c84eee8c67892803
#
_entry.id   d2abe92f53786239c84eee8c67892803
#
_cell.length_a   1.000
_cell.length_b   1.000
_cell.length_c   1.000
_cell.angle_alpha   90.00
_cell.angle_beta   90.00
_cell.angle_gamma   90.00
#
_symmetry.space_group_name_H-M   'P 1'
#
loop_
_entity.id
_entity.type
_entity.pdbx_description
1 polymer ?
#
loop_
_entity_poly.entity_id
_entity_poly.type
_entity_poly.pdbx_seq_one_letter_code
_entity_poly.pdbx_strand_id
1 'polypeptide(L)'
;IPMEMDASEVARGLVNARLAACVSVIQKVHATYRWEGKIEANEEQLLMIKTTRMCVRSLERRILALHNYEVPEFVVTAASDGYGPYLDWVRHETSEPHGLSDNDV
;
A
#
# COMPACT_ATOMS: atom_id res chain seq x y z
N ILE A 1 6.43 3.72 -5.65
CA ILE A 1 7.41 4.48 -4.85
C ILE A 1 8.71 4.58 -5.63
N PRO A 2 9.53 5.57 -5.33
CA PRO A 2 10.77 5.78 -6.08
C PRO A 2 11.76 4.63 -5.91
N MET A 3 12.63 4.48 -6.92
CA MET A 3 13.61 3.38 -6.92
C MET A 3 14.62 3.49 -5.80
N GLU A 4 14.93 4.69 -5.32
CA GLU A 4 15.91 4.88 -4.26
C GLU A 4 15.37 4.51 -2.88
N MET A 5 14.07 4.36 -2.74
CA MET A 5 13.46 3.94 -1.48
C MET A 5 13.60 2.43 -1.30
N ASP A 6 13.88 1.99 -0.08
CA ASP A 6 14.01 0.55 0.21
C ASP A 6 12.62 -0.06 0.36
N ALA A 7 12.11 -0.65 -0.71
CA ALA A 7 10.76 -1.23 -0.73
C ALA A 7 10.62 -2.40 0.24
N SER A 8 11.70 -3.15 0.48
CA SER A 8 11.66 -4.27 1.44
C SER A 8 11.42 -3.77 2.86
N GLU A 9 12.07 -2.66 3.22
CA GLU A 9 11.88 -2.07 4.54
C GLU A 9 10.46 -1.52 4.69
N VAL A 10 9.97 -0.86 3.64
CA VAL A 10 8.59 -0.35 3.65
C VAL A 10 7.62 -1.51 3.84
N ALA A 11 7.78 -2.58 3.05
CA ALA A 11 6.92 -3.75 3.13
C ALA A 11 6.96 -4.39 4.51
N ARG A 12 8.16 -4.58 5.05
CA ARG A 12 8.31 -5.18 6.38
C ARG A 12 7.62 -4.34 7.45
N GLY A 13 7.75 -3.01 7.37
CA GLY A 13 7.11 -2.12 8.33
C GLY A 13 5.60 -2.19 8.29
N LEU A 14 5.02 -2.29 7.10
CA LEU A 14 3.58 -2.39 6.95
C LEU A 14 3.04 -3.71 7.50
N VAL A 15 3.73 -4.81 7.21
CA VAL A 15 3.31 -6.12 7.70
C VAL A 15 3.49 -6.19 9.22
N ASN A 16 4.60 -5.67 9.72
CA ASN A 16 4.86 -5.68 11.16
C ASN A 16 3.81 -4.86 11.93
N ALA A 17 3.33 -3.77 11.34
CA ALA A 17 2.31 -2.92 11.95
C ALA A 17 0.89 -3.47 11.77
N ARG A 18 0.74 -4.62 11.11
CA ARG A 18 -0.53 -5.27 10.80
C ARG A 18 -1.44 -4.44 9.90
N LEU A 19 -0.86 -3.50 9.18
CA LEU A 19 -1.58 -2.71 8.19
C LEU A 19 -1.71 -3.44 6.86
N ALA A 20 -0.91 -4.49 6.67
CA ALA A 20 -0.96 -5.32 5.48
C ALA A 20 -0.66 -6.75 5.88
N ALA A 21 -1.34 -7.70 5.23
CA ALA A 21 -1.04 -9.12 5.40
C ALA A 21 0.13 -9.52 4.50
N CYS A 22 0.22 -8.88 3.34
CA CYS A 22 1.23 -9.22 2.35
C CYS A 22 1.49 -7.99 1.49
N VAL A 23 2.75 -7.79 1.14
CA VAL A 23 3.15 -6.73 0.20
C VAL A 23 4.03 -7.36 -0.86
N SER A 24 3.58 -7.33 -2.11
CA SER A 24 4.39 -7.75 -3.24
C SER A 24 5.02 -6.53 -3.87
N VAL A 25 6.31 -6.60 -4.14
CA VAL A 25 7.06 -5.49 -4.72
C VAL A 25 7.43 -5.86 -6.15
N ILE A 26 7.04 -5.00 -7.10
CA ILE A 26 7.44 -5.13 -8.48
C ILE A 26 8.40 -3.99 -8.77
N GLN A 27 9.65 -4.34 -9.08
CA GLN A 27 10.66 -3.33 -9.34
C GLN A 27 10.72 -2.99 -10.82
N LYS A 28 11.18 -1.79 -11.09
CA LYS A 28 11.43 -1.29 -12.45
C LYS A 28 10.17 -1.25 -13.30
N VAL A 29 9.12 -0.69 -12.73
CA VAL A 29 7.94 -0.36 -13.52
C VAL A 29 8.24 0.94 -14.24
N HIS A 30 8.06 0.95 -15.57
CA HIS A 30 8.24 2.17 -16.37
C HIS A 30 6.91 2.88 -16.43
N ALA A 31 6.82 4.04 -15.80
CA ALA A 31 5.60 4.83 -15.77
C ALA A 31 5.76 6.03 -16.69
N THR A 32 4.82 6.19 -17.61
CA THR A 32 4.76 7.32 -18.51
C THR A 32 3.47 8.07 -18.23
N TYR A 33 3.55 9.36 -17.99
CA TYR A 33 2.40 10.11 -17.52
C TYR A 33 2.52 11.57 -17.91
N ARG A 34 1.42 12.30 -17.78
CA ARG A 34 1.40 13.74 -18.06
C ARG A 34 1.48 14.49 -16.74
N TRP A 35 2.42 15.41 -16.68
CA TRP A 35 2.60 16.25 -15.49
C TRP A 35 2.91 17.67 -15.93
N GLU A 36 2.10 18.61 -15.45
CA GLU A 36 2.27 20.05 -15.76
C GLU A 36 2.41 20.31 -17.27
N GLY A 37 1.57 19.64 -18.04
CA GLY A 37 1.51 19.84 -19.49
C GLY A 37 2.58 19.09 -20.28
N LYS A 38 3.44 18.30 -19.63
CA LYS A 38 4.52 17.58 -20.27
C LYS A 38 4.37 16.10 -20.09
N ILE A 39 4.94 15.35 -21.02
CA ILE A 39 5.01 13.88 -20.90
C ILE A 39 6.30 13.55 -20.14
N GLU A 40 6.15 12.83 -19.05
CA GLU A 40 7.25 12.42 -18.20
C GLU A 40 7.34 10.90 -18.19
N ALA A 41 8.52 10.38 -17.90
CA ALA A 41 8.72 8.94 -17.79
C ALA A 41 9.73 8.67 -16.68
N ASN A 42 9.38 7.76 -15.79
CA ASN A 42 10.22 7.39 -14.64
C ASN A 42 10.20 5.90 -14.45
N GLU A 43 11.23 5.39 -13.78
CA GLU A 43 11.23 4.04 -13.25
C GLU A 43 10.79 4.10 -11.79
N GLU A 44 9.92 3.17 -11.40
CA GLU A 44 9.36 3.14 -10.06
C GLU A 44 9.22 1.71 -9.58
N GLN A 45 8.97 1.57 -8.29
CA GLN A 45 8.60 0.30 -7.69
C GLN A 45 7.10 0.33 -7.41
N LEU A 46 6.41 -0.74 -7.77
CA LEU A 46 4.97 -0.86 -7.53
C LEU A 46 4.75 -1.81 -6.36
N LEU A 47 4.02 -1.35 -5.36
CA LEU A 47 3.65 -2.18 -4.23
C LEU A 47 2.21 -2.63 -4.39
N MET A 48 2.01 -3.95 -4.36
CA MET A 48 0.67 -4.54 -4.34
C MET A 48 0.41 -5.01 -2.92
N ILE A 49 -0.44 -4.28 -2.22
CA ILE A 49 -0.64 -4.45 -0.78
C ILE A 49 -1.97 -5.15 -0.56
N LYS A 50 -1.93 -6.30 0.14
CA LYS A 50 -3.14 -7.06 0.46
C LYS A 50 -3.52 -6.75 1.89
N THR A 51 -4.69 -6.16 2.06
CA THR A 51 -5.15 -5.72 3.37
C THR A 51 -6.66 -5.71 3.44
N THR A 52 -7.20 -5.26 4.55
CA THR A 52 -8.64 -5.14 4.76
C THR A 52 -9.06 -3.68 4.70
N ARG A 53 -10.35 -3.47 4.43
CA ARG A 53 -10.88 -2.12 4.29
C ARG A 53 -10.64 -1.28 5.55
N MET A 54 -10.72 -1.89 6.74
CA MET A 54 -10.56 -1.10 7.95
C MET A 54 -9.14 -0.57 8.14
N CYS A 55 -8.16 -1.14 7.42
CA CYS A 55 -6.78 -0.68 7.50
C CYS A 55 -6.46 0.40 6.47
N VAL A 56 -7.36 0.66 5.49
CA VAL A 56 -7.03 1.47 4.33
C VAL A 56 -6.61 2.89 4.71
N ARG A 57 -7.36 3.55 5.61
CA ARG A 57 -7.03 4.94 5.94
C ARG A 57 -5.70 5.06 6.70
N SER A 58 -5.43 4.13 7.60
CA SER A 58 -4.14 4.12 8.30
C SER A 58 -2.99 3.79 7.36
N LEU A 59 -3.22 2.86 6.44
CA LEU A 59 -2.25 2.51 5.42
C LEU A 59 -1.94 3.72 4.54
N GLU A 60 -2.97 4.41 4.10
CA GLU A 60 -2.81 5.59 3.26
C GLU A 60 -1.95 6.65 3.95
N ARG A 61 -2.26 6.96 5.21
CA ARG A 61 -1.49 7.93 5.97
C ARG A 61 -0.02 7.51 6.09
N ARG A 62 0.21 6.23 6.33
CA ARG A 62 1.56 5.70 6.49
C ARG A 62 2.36 5.83 5.17
N ILE A 63 1.72 5.46 4.06
CA ILE A 63 2.37 5.52 2.74
C ILE A 63 2.63 6.96 2.34
N LEU A 64 1.67 7.87 2.54
CA LEU A 64 1.85 9.26 2.16
C LEU A 64 2.95 9.93 2.97
N ALA A 65 3.12 9.54 4.22
CA ALA A 65 4.17 10.09 5.08
C ALA A 65 5.56 9.69 4.62
N LEU A 66 5.68 8.58 3.87
CA LEU A 66 6.97 8.11 3.37
C LEU A 66 7.37 8.79 2.07
N HIS A 67 6.40 9.31 1.32
CA HIS A 67 6.65 9.86 0.01
C HIS A 67 7.10 11.30 0.06
N ASN A 68 8.00 11.65 -0.86
CA ASN A 68 8.36 13.05 -1.10
C ASN A 68 7.83 13.53 -2.45
N TYR A 69 6.95 12.77 -3.09
CA TYR A 69 6.27 13.20 -4.30
C TYR A 69 5.21 14.23 -3.96
N GLU A 70 4.98 15.15 -4.87
CA GLU A 70 3.93 16.16 -4.71
C GLU A 70 2.56 15.50 -4.70
N VAL A 71 2.32 14.55 -5.63
CA VAL A 71 1.07 13.80 -5.70
C VAL A 71 1.43 12.31 -5.83
N PRO A 72 1.54 11.59 -4.71
CA PRO A 72 1.83 10.16 -4.78
C PRO A 72 0.62 9.36 -5.23
N GLU A 73 0.87 8.22 -5.86
CA GLU A 73 -0.19 7.32 -6.31
C GLU A 73 -0.58 6.38 -5.17
N PHE A 74 -1.85 6.41 -4.81
CA PHE A 74 -2.42 5.47 -3.86
C PHE A 74 -3.83 5.14 -4.32
N VAL A 75 -4.02 3.91 -4.83
CA VAL A 75 -5.30 3.50 -5.41
C VAL A 75 -5.74 2.22 -4.72
N VAL A 76 -7.01 2.16 -4.37
CA VAL A 76 -7.58 0.99 -3.69
C VAL A 76 -8.57 0.32 -4.63
N THR A 77 -8.42 -1.01 -4.79
CA THR A 77 -9.38 -1.81 -5.53
C THR A 77 -9.92 -2.88 -4.61
N ALA A 78 -11.22 -3.18 -4.74
CA ALA A 78 -11.83 -4.23 -3.95
C ALA A 78 -11.61 -5.58 -4.63
N ALA A 79 -11.26 -6.60 -3.85
CA ALA A 79 -11.23 -7.96 -4.34
C ALA A 79 -12.67 -8.45 -4.36
N SER A 80 -13.24 -8.59 -5.55
CA SER A 80 -14.64 -9.01 -5.68
C SER A 80 -14.83 -10.50 -5.40
N ASP A 81 -13.75 -11.28 -5.49
CA ASP A 81 -13.79 -12.73 -5.26
C ASP A 81 -12.37 -13.21 -4.99
N GLY A 82 -12.26 -14.36 -4.36
CA GLY A 82 -10.95 -14.96 -4.10
C GLY A 82 -11.10 -16.26 -3.33
N TYR A 83 -9.98 -16.95 -3.15
CA TYR A 83 -9.94 -18.20 -2.40
C TYR A 83 -10.23 -17.91 -0.93
N GLY A 84 -11.29 -18.51 -0.38
CA GLY A 84 -11.76 -18.22 0.98
C GLY A 84 -10.67 -18.27 2.04
N PRO A 85 -9.88 -19.36 2.14
CA PRO A 85 -8.83 -19.43 3.14
C PRO A 85 -7.78 -18.32 3.03
N TYR A 86 -7.46 -17.87 1.81
CA TYR A 86 -6.53 -16.76 1.62
C TYR A 86 -7.12 -15.45 2.13
N LEU A 87 -8.38 -15.19 1.79
CA LEU A 87 -9.05 -13.96 2.22
C LEU A 87 -9.19 -13.93 3.74
N ASP A 88 -9.47 -15.08 4.36
CA ASP A 88 -9.53 -15.18 5.81
C ASP A 88 -8.16 -14.92 6.44
N TRP A 89 -7.11 -15.43 5.82
CA TRP A 89 -5.75 -15.17 6.28
C TRP A 89 -5.44 -13.68 6.25
N VAL A 90 -5.82 -12.98 5.18
CA VAL A 90 -5.60 -11.54 5.09
C VAL A 90 -6.33 -10.82 6.23
N ARG A 91 -7.58 -11.21 6.52
CA ARG A 91 -8.34 -10.61 7.61
C ARG A 91 -7.69 -10.87 8.96
N HIS A 92 -7.18 -12.08 9.13
CA HIS A 92 -6.58 -12.50 10.40
C HIS A 92 -5.28 -11.77 10.69
N GLU A 93 -4.49 -11.47 9.65
CA GLU A 93 -3.17 -10.88 9.83
C GLU A 93 -3.18 -9.37 9.86
N THR A 94 -4.34 -8.73 9.71
CA THR A 94 -4.45 -7.27 9.71
C THR A 94 -5.32 -6.80 10.86
N SER A 95 -5.00 -5.62 11.40
CA SER A 95 -5.81 -5.01 12.44
C SER A 95 -5.58 -3.51 12.42
N GLU A 96 -6.62 -2.77 12.86
CA GLU A 96 -6.46 -1.33 12.98
C GLU A 96 -5.42 -1.01 14.04
N PRO A 97 -4.59 0.01 13.80
CA PRO A 97 -3.50 0.32 14.71
C PRO A 97 -3.89 0.64 16.12
N HIS A 98 -5.10 1.09 16.42
CA HIS A 98 -5.53 1.40 17.77
C HIS A 98 -6.77 0.64 18.14
N GLY A 99 -6.98 -0.38 17.46
CA GLY A 99 -8.09 -1.24 17.79
C GLY A 99 -9.35 -0.52 17.99
N LEU A 100 -9.19 0.20 18.44
CA LEU A 100 -9.91 0.79 18.70
C LEU A 100 -10.76 1.32 18.36
N SER A 101 -10.64 1.44 18.53
CA SER A 101 -11.31 1.87 18.36
C SER A 101 -11.88 2.19 18.00
N ASP A 102 -11.93 2.20 18.30
CA ASP A 102 -12.46 2.48 18.02
C ASP A 102 -13.04 2.79 17.67
N ASN A 103 -13.05 2.72 18.13
CA ASN A 103 -13.53 2.90 17.80
C ASN A 103 -13.80 3.12 17.22
N ASP A 104 -13.44 3.07 17.51
CA ASP A 104 -13.51 3.06 16.95
C ASP A 104 -13.91 3.16 16.47
N VAL A 105 -13.95 3.14 16.90
CA VAL A 105 -14.19 3.08 16.42
C VAL A 105 -14.39 3.26 16.02
#